data_12cb6e0be8294937cd11593aa1e52a23
#
_entry.id   12cb6e0be8294937cd11593aa1e52a23
#
_cell.length_a   1.000
_cell.length_b   1.000
_cell.length_c   1.000
_cell.angle_alpha   90.00
_cell.angle_beta   90.00
_cell.angle_gamma   90.00
#
_symmetry.space_group_name_H-M   'P 1'
#
loop_
_entity.id
_entity.type
_entity.pdbx_description
1 polymer ?
#
loop_
_entity_poly.entity_id
_entity_poly.type
_entity_poly.pdbx_seq_one_letter_code
_entity_poly.pdbx_strand_id
1 'polypeptide(L)'
;MKLNKFYLPFFLIFFTGIIFPQSTSDKVVDVKVKVPKVVSSNKITEAEIILQIKNGWHINANKPLDENLSPTVISFKNNPNIQIKKIIYPEPVITKLQFSQSQMALYEGEASLKIQFMVKKDFKAKALKVDGEVQYQPCNNQTCLFPTSKNFSISLKIKK
;
A
#
# COMPACT_ATOMS: atom_id res chain seq x y z
N MET A 1 13.57 -22.50 -71.83
CA MET A 1 13.41 -21.41 -70.88
C MET A 1 13.07 -22.07 -69.52
N LYS A 2 14.08 -22.21 -68.61
CA LYS A 2 13.92 -22.93 -67.34
C LYS A 2 13.56 -21.92 -66.25
N LEU A 3 12.35 -22.01 -65.65
CA LEU A 3 11.94 -21.19 -64.51
C LEU A 3 12.60 -21.78 -63.26
N ASN A 4 13.52 -21.00 -62.66
CA ASN A 4 14.03 -21.30 -61.32
C ASN A 4 12.99 -20.88 -60.27
N LYS A 5 12.45 -21.87 -59.53
CA LYS A 5 11.62 -21.64 -58.37
C LYS A 5 12.52 -21.25 -57.18
N PHE A 6 12.51 -19.98 -56.83
CA PHE A 6 13.13 -19.46 -55.62
C PHE A 6 12.25 -19.86 -54.44
N TYR A 7 12.72 -20.84 -53.63
CA TYR A 7 12.13 -21.16 -52.33
C TYR A 7 12.69 -20.18 -51.27
N LEU A 8 11.83 -19.24 -50.87
CA LEU A 8 12.15 -18.37 -49.74
C LEU A 8 11.90 -19.12 -48.43
N PRO A 9 12.89 -19.36 -47.54
CA PRO A 9 12.62 -20.05 -46.29
C PRO A 9 11.86 -19.11 -45.38
N PHE A 10 10.64 -19.52 -45.00
CA PHE A 10 9.83 -18.81 -44.00
C PHE A 10 10.46 -19.05 -42.62
N PHE A 11 11.22 -18.05 -42.15
CA PHE A 11 11.86 -18.07 -40.84
C PHE A 11 10.78 -17.77 -39.77
N LEU A 12 10.30 -18.82 -39.10
CA LEU A 12 9.35 -18.75 -38.01
C LEU A 12 10.09 -18.18 -36.78
N ILE A 13 9.97 -16.88 -36.53
CA ILE A 13 10.52 -16.24 -35.31
C ILE A 13 9.63 -16.64 -34.15
N PHE A 14 10.09 -17.62 -33.35
CA PHE A 14 9.50 -17.92 -32.06
C PHE A 14 9.75 -16.74 -31.11
N PHE A 15 8.75 -15.90 -30.93
CA PHE A 15 8.72 -14.89 -29.90
C PHE A 15 8.55 -15.60 -28.55
N THR A 16 9.64 -15.97 -27.89
CA THR A 16 9.61 -16.45 -26.52
C THR A 16 9.26 -15.26 -25.63
N GLY A 17 7.99 -15.14 -25.27
CA GLY A 17 7.53 -14.15 -24.31
C GLY A 17 8.30 -14.34 -22.99
N ILE A 18 9.15 -13.38 -22.64
CA ILE A 18 9.81 -13.33 -21.32
C ILE A 18 8.70 -13.02 -20.32
N ILE A 19 8.23 -14.05 -19.62
CA ILE A 19 7.33 -13.87 -18.47
C ILE A 19 8.19 -13.29 -17.35
N PHE A 20 8.16 -11.96 -17.18
CA PHE A 20 8.70 -11.34 -15.99
C PHE A 20 7.90 -11.83 -14.78
N PRO A 21 8.54 -12.41 -13.76
CA PRO A 21 7.84 -12.76 -12.54
C PRO A 21 7.26 -11.48 -11.95
N GLN A 22 5.92 -11.42 -11.81
CA GLN A 22 5.26 -10.31 -11.15
C GLN A 22 5.84 -10.18 -9.74
N SER A 23 6.26 -8.98 -9.39
CA SER A 23 6.79 -8.64 -8.09
C SER A 23 5.88 -9.18 -6.98
N THR A 24 6.44 -9.95 -6.06
CA THR A 24 5.70 -10.50 -4.91
C THR A 24 5.48 -9.45 -3.82
N SER A 25 5.84 -8.18 -4.06
CA SER A 25 5.76 -7.06 -3.12
C SER A 25 4.36 -6.85 -2.55
N ASP A 26 3.32 -7.01 -3.38
CA ASP A 26 1.92 -6.86 -3.00
C ASP A 26 1.40 -7.94 -2.04
N LYS A 27 2.11 -9.07 -1.94
CA LYS A 27 1.74 -10.21 -1.08
C LYS A 27 2.35 -10.14 0.31
N VAL A 28 3.21 -9.16 0.58
CA VAL A 28 3.92 -9.03 1.86
C VAL A 28 3.03 -8.44 2.95
N VAL A 29 2.11 -7.54 2.59
CA VAL A 29 1.24 -6.84 3.55
C VAL A 29 -0.22 -7.13 3.26
N ASP A 30 -0.99 -7.47 4.29
CA ASP A 30 -2.45 -7.44 4.25
C ASP A 30 -2.96 -6.23 5.02
N VAL A 31 -4.04 -5.60 4.50
CA VAL A 31 -4.60 -4.38 5.09
C VAL A 31 -5.96 -4.68 5.70
N LYS A 32 -6.11 -4.39 6.99
CA LYS A 32 -7.39 -4.45 7.70
C LYS A 32 -7.80 -3.05 8.14
N VAL A 33 -9.11 -2.81 8.15
CA VAL A 33 -9.70 -1.54 8.56
C VAL A 33 -10.65 -1.78 9.73
N LYS A 34 -10.41 -1.07 10.83
CA LYS A 34 -11.33 -1.01 11.97
C LYS A 34 -11.92 0.39 12.07
N VAL A 35 -13.23 0.46 12.16
CA VAL A 35 -13.99 1.71 12.31
C VAL A 35 -15.05 1.58 13.41
N PRO A 36 -15.46 2.67 14.07
CA PRO A 36 -16.60 2.66 14.96
C PRO A 36 -17.87 2.18 14.25
N LYS A 37 -18.72 1.45 14.96
CA LYS A 37 -20.00 0.94 14.39
C LYS A 37 -20.88 2.04 13.80
N VAL A 38 -20.84 3.24 14.40
CA VAL A 38 -21.62 4.41 13.99
C VAL A 38 -20.79 5.67 14.21
N VAL A 39 -20.85 6.59 13.26
CA VAL A 39 -20.13 7.86 13.26
C VAL A 39 -21.12 9.02 13.25
N SER A 40 -20.87 10.05 14.04
CA SER A 40 -21.65 11.29 14.01
C SER A 40 -21.00 12.33 13.09
N SER A 41 -21.81 13.03 12.30
CA SER A 41 -21.32 14.18 11.51
C SER A 41 -20.80 15.29 12.42
N ASN A 42 -19.86 16.07 11.91
CA ASN A 42 -19.22 17.22 12.60
C ASN A 42 -18.51 16.86 13.91
N LYS A 43 -18.12 15.60 14.10
CA LYS A 43 -17.28 15.15 15.22
C LYS A 43 -16.02 14.47 14.70
N ILE A 44 -14.90 14.70 15.38
CA ILE A 44 -13.67 13.96 15.10
C ILE A 44 -13.91 12.51 15.51
N THR A 45 -13.59 11.62 14.57
CA THR A 45 -13.71 10.17 14.72
C THR A 45 -12.40 9.55 14.33
N GLU A 46 -12.06 8.42 14.93
CA GLU A 46 -10.85 7.67 14.64
C GLU A 46 -11.20 6.34 13.96
N ALA A 47 -10.47 6.03 12.90
CA ALA A 47 -10.38 4.72 12.28
C ALA A 47 -8.97 4.18 12.46
N GLU A 48 -8.82 2.87 12.44
CA GLU A 48 -7.54 2.19 12.51
C GLU A 48 -7.29 1.43 11.20
N ILE A 49 -6.14 1.67 10.58
CA ILE A 49 -5.63 0.92 9.44
C ILE A 49 -4.52 0.01 9.96
N ILE A 50 -4.71 -1.29 9.86
CA ILE A 50 -3.79 -2.30 10.37
C ILE A 50 -3.08 -2.94 9.19
N LEU A 51 -1.78 -2.79 9.14
CA LEU A 51 -0.91 -3.44 8.16
C LEU A 51 -0.37 -4.72 8.79
N GLN A 52 -0.83 -5.87 8.30
CA GLN A 52 -0.33 -7.17 8.72
C GLN A 52 0.83 -7.56 7.80
N ILE A 53 2.03 -7.50 8.32
CA ILE A 53 3.27 -7.77 7.61
C ILE A 53 3.64 -9.23 7.84
N LYS A 54 3.93 -9.97 6.75
CA LYS A 54 4.31 -11.39 6.83
C LYS A 54 5.59 -11.60 7.63
N ASN A 55 5.66 -12.71 8.34
CA ASN A 55 6.87 -13.12 9.08
C ASN A 55 8.10 -13.13 8.17
N GLY A 56 9.22 -12.62 8.69
CA GLY A 56 10.48 -12.47 7.95
C GLY A 56 10.51 -11.29 6.97
N TRP A 57 9.44 -10.50 6.92
CA TRP A 57 9.35 -9.28 6.16
C TRP A 57 9.18 -8.06 7.06
N HIS A 58 9.62 -6.92 6.53
CA HIS A 58 9.51 -5.59 7.10
C HIS A 58 9.03 -4.65 6.02
N ILE A 59 8.50 -3.50 6.39
CA ILE A 59 8.28 -2.38 5.47
C ILE A 59 8.94 -1.14 6.06
N ASN A 60 9.44 -0.25 5.21
CA ASN A 60 10.02 1.00 5.69
C ASN A 60 8.99 1.80 6.48
N ALA A 61 9.43 2.46 7.53
CA ALA A 61 8.57 3.36 8.31
C ALA A 61 8.11 4.55 7.45
N ASN A 62 7.18 5.34 7.99
CA ASN A 62 6.74 6.59 7.35
C ASN A 62 7.82 7.67 7.28
N LYS A 63 8.90 7.52 8.05
CA LYS A 63 10.11 8.35 8.02
C LYS A 63 11.31 7.42 8.03
N PRO A 64 11.74 6.91 6.86
CA PRO A 64 12.95 6.13 6.75
C PRO A 64 14.17 6.93 7.22
N LEU A 65 15.22 6.22 7.68
CA LEU A 65 16.50 6.86 8.05
C LEU A 65 17.39 7.16 6.83
N ASP A 66 17.08 6.54 5.68
CA ASP A 66 17.77 6.73 4.38
C ASP A 66 16.76 7.32 3.39
N GLU A 67 17.10 8.44 2.77
CA GLU A 67 16.24 9.15 1.80
C GLU A 67 16.02 8.39 0.49
N ASN A 68 16.86 7.40 0.19
CA ASN A 68 16.70 6.52 -0.99
C ASN A 68 15.64 5.43 -0.77
N LEU A 69 15.16 5.25 0.44
CA LEU A 69 14.14 4.27 0.77
C LEU A 69 12.74 4.89 0.67
N SER A 70 11.83 4.17 0.02
CA SER A 70 10.44 4.62 -0.08
C SER A 70 9.70 4.47 1.25
N PRO A 71 9.08 5.54 1.78
CA PRO A 71 8.35 5.51 3.03
C PRO A 71 7.03 4.75 2.92
N THR A 72 6.49 4.30 4.05
CA THR A 72 5.09 3.89 4.16
C THR A 72 4.19 5.14 4.23
N VAL A 73 3.28 5.28 3.26
CA VAL A 73 2.38 6.44 3.14
C VAL A 73 0.94 5.98 2.96
N ILE A 74 0.04 6.57 3.75
CA ILE A 74 -1.42 6.45 3.55
C ILE A 74 -1.91 7.67 2.77
N SER A 75 -2.66 7.42 1.73
CA SER A 75 -3.39 8.44 0.98
C SER A 75 -4.87 8.10 0.85
N PHE A 76 -5.71 9.11 0.63
CA PHE A 76 -7.14 8.95 0.44
C PHE A 76 -7.56 9.58 -0.88
N LYS A 77 -8.47 8.92 -1.58
CA LYS A 77 -9.11 9.52 -2.76
C LYS A 77 -9.93 10.73 -2.32
N ASN A 78 -9.91 11.78 -3.14
CA ASN A 78 -10.66 12.99 -2.85
C ASN A 78 -12.14 12.68 -2.64
N ASN A 79 -12.67 13.06 -1.48
CA ASN A 79 -14.09 12.91 -1.14
C ASN A 79 -14.55 14.18 -0.43
N PRO A 80 -15.46 14.98 -1.03
CA PRO A 80 -15.88 16.26 -0.48
C PRO A 80 -16.64 16.16 0.85
N ASN A 81 -17.08 14.96 1.24
CA ASN A 81 -17.91 14.75 2.43
C ASN A 81 -17.11 14.39 3.69
N ILE A 82 -15.79 14.19 3.58
CA ILE A 82 -14.93 13.85 4.69
C ILE A 82 -13.69 14.73 4.69
N GLN A 83 -13.21 15.06 5.86
CA GLN A 83 -11.95 15.75 6.07
C GLN A 83 -11.02 14.89 6.91
N ILE A 84 -9.90 14.47 6.35
CA ILE A 84 -8.83 13.82 7.10
C ILE A 84 -8.10 14.90 7.91
N LYS A 85 -8.05 14.73 9.22
CA LYS A 85 -7.46 15.71 10.15
C LYS A 85 -6.01 15.35 10.47
N LYS A 86 -5.76 14.05 10.74
CA LYS A 86 -4.43 13.57 11.14
C LYS A 86 -4.29 12.10 10.82
N ILE A 87 -3.09 11.70 10.40
CA ILE A 87 -2.64 10.31 10.30
C ILE A 87 -1.53 10.15 11.33
N ILE A 88 -1.71 9.20 12.24
CA ILE A 88 -0.76 8.89 13.30
C ILE A 88 -0.19 7.51 12.99
N TYR A 89 1.11 7.48 12.75
CA TYR A 89 1.86 6.25 12.49
C TYR A 89 2.40 5.68 13.80
N PRO A 90 2.57 4.34 13.91
CA PRO A 90 3.22 3.74 15.07
C PRO A 90 4.71 4.08 15.11
N GLU A 91 5.31 3.92 16.28
CA GLU A 91 6.77 4.02 16.43
C GLU A 91 7.45 2.89 15.65
N PRO A 92 8.47 3.19 14.85
CA PRO A 92 9.22 2.18 14.11
C PRO A 92 10.19 1.41 15.02
N VAL A 93 10.50 0.19 14.62
CA VAL A 93 11.66 -0.54 15.12
C VAL A 93 12.91 -0.02 14.39
N ILE A 94 13.91 0.40 15.14
CA ILE A 94 15.21 0.78 14.59
C ILE A 94 16.13 -0.45 14.66
N THR A 95 16.46 -1.00 13.50
CA THR A 95 17.27 -2.22 13.40
C THR A 95 18.15 -2.19 12.16
N LYS A 96 19.08 -3.14 12.06
CA LYS A 96 19.96 -3.32 10.91
C LYS A 96 19.68 -4.67 10.26
N LEU A 97 19.21 -4.65 9.02
CA LEU A 97 19.05 -5.88 8.24
C LEU A 97 20.42 -6.35 7.72
N GLN A 98 20.56 -7.66 7.44
CA GLN A 98 21.86 -8.26 7.10
C GLN A 98 22.53 -7.65 5.85
N PHE A 99 21.73 -7.24 4.87
CA PHE A 99 22.25 -6.62 3.64
C PHE A 99 22.57 -5.13 3.81
N SER A 100 22.00 -4.47 4.83
CA SER A 100 22.15 -3.02 5.02
C SER A 100 23.47 -2.69 5.74
N GLN A 101 24.11 -1.60 5.37
CA GLN A 101 25.26 -1.07 6.08
C GLN A 101 24.84 -0.17 7.25
N SER A 102 23.65 0.42 7.20
CA SER A 102 23.11 1.37 8.18
C SER A 102 21.90 0.81 8.92
N GLN A 103 21.54 1.44 10.03
CA GLN A 103 20.26 1.20 10.69
C GLN A 103 19.10 1.67 9.81
N MET A 104 17.98 1.00 9.94
CA MET A 104 16.74 1.27 9.21
C MET A 104 15.60 1.46 10.21
N ALA A 105 14.68 2.37 9.90
CA ALA A 105 13.40 2.51 10.61
C ALA A 105 12.33 1.67 9.89
N LEU A 106 11.84 0.64 10.53
CA LEU A 106 11.00 -0.39 9.91
C LEU A 106 9.73 -0.66 10.73
N TYR A 107 8.67 -1.12 10.04
CA TYR A 107 7.53 -1.78 10.68
C TYR A 107 7.61 -3.27 10.38
N GLU A 108 7.20 -4.09 11.38
CA GLU A 108 7.16 -5.55 11.29
C GLU A 108 5.92 -6.10 12.03
N GLY A 109 5.51 -7.32 11.72
CA GLY A 109 4.37 -7.96 12.34
C GLY A 109 3.07 -7.21 12.06
N GLU A 110 2.54 -6.49 13.04
CA GLU A 110 1.33 -5.68 12.92
C GLU A 110 1.63 -4.20 13.19
N ALA A 111 1.49 -3.36 12.17
CA ALA A 111 1.62 -1.91 12.28
C ALA A 111 0.23 -1.26 12.23
N SER A 112 -0.17 -0.62 13.33
CA SER A 112 -1.48 0.04 13.46
C SER A 112 -1.35 1.54 13.31
N LEU A 113 -2.04 2.09 12.30
CA LEU A 113 -2.09 3.51 12.00
C LEU A 113 -3.46 4.06 12.38
N LYS A 114 -3.50 5.21 13.07
CA LYS A 114 -4.74 5.87 13.47
C LYS A 114 -5.04 7.03 12.53
N ILE A 115 -6.27 7.05 12.01
CA ILE A 115 -6.75 8.08 11.09
C ILE A 115 -7.83 8.89 11.78
N GLN A 116 -7.54 10.12 12.12
CA GLN A 116 -8.52 11.06 12.65
C GLN A 116 -9.18 11.79 11.49
N PHE A 117 -10.49 11.73 11.42
CA PHE A 117 -11.29 12.34 10.37
C PHE A 117 -12.59 12.94 10.91
N MET A 118 -13.25 13.74 10.09
CA MET A 118 -14.55 14.35 10.39
C MET A 118 -15.43 14.27 9.15
N VAL A 119 -16.65 13.72 9.29
CA VAL A 119 -17.69 13.77 8.26
C VAL A 119 -18.33 15.15 8.30
N LYS A 120 -18.56 15.78 7.15
CA LYS A 120 -19.17 17.11 7.08
C LYS A 120 -20.58 17.14 7.68
N LYS A 121 -20.94 18.27 8.29
CA LYS A 121 -22.20 18.48 8.98
C LYS A 121 -23.42 18.32 8.06
N ASP A 122 -23.31 18.73 6.83
CA ASP A 122 -24.36 18.75 5.81
C ASP A 122 -24.51 17.41 5.06
N PHE A 123 -23.71 16.40 5.38
CA PHE A 123 -23.81 15.08 4.77
C PHE A 123 -25.11 14.38 5.21
N LYS A 124 -25.97 14.03 4.24
CA LYS A 124 -27.34 13.54 4.50
C LYS A 124 -27.51 12.03 4.39
N ALA A 125 -26.61 11.33 3.71
CA ALA A 125 -26.74 9.89 3.53
C ALA A 125 -26.43 9.11 4.84
N LYS A 126 -26.95 7.89 4.94
CA LYS A 126 -26.77 7.01 6.10
C LYS A 126 -25.44 6.25 6.08
N ALA A 127 -24.75 6.25 4.96
CA ALA A 127 -23.49 5.55 4.78
C ALA A 127 -22.55 6.39 3.91
N LEU A 128 -21.25 6.30 4.20
CA LEU A 128 -20.17 6.95 3.45
C LEU A 128 -19.06 5.93 3.23
N LYS A 129 -18.64 5.76 1.99
CA LYS A 129 -17.44 4.98 1.63
C LYS A 129 -16.31 5.94 1.30
N VAL A 130 -15.13 5.68 1.85
CA VAL A 130 -13.92 6.45 1.60
C VAL A 130 -12.82 5.49 1.16
N ASP A 131 -12.37 5.64 -0.08
CA ASP A 131 -11.31 4.82 -0.64
C ASP A 131 -9.95 5.45 -0.36
N GLY A 132 -8.99 4.60 -0.06
CA GLY A 132 -7.62 4.98 0.20
C GLY A 132 -6.64 3.94 -0.31
N GLU A 133 -5.36 4.28 -0.20
CA GLU A 133 -4.24 3.46 -0.62
C GLU A 133 -3.13 3.55 0.42
N VAL A 134 -2.46 2.44 0.68
CA VAL A 134 -1.19 2.41 1.39
C VAL A 134 -0.09 2.07 0.41
N GLN A 135 0.88 2.95 0.28
CA GLN A 135 2.14 2.69 -0.43
C GLN A 135 3.20 2.27 0.59
N TYR A 136 4.02 1.28 0.24
CA TYR A 136 5.09 0.77 1.09
C TYR A 136 6.18 0.10 0.27
N GLN A 137 7.37 -0.07 0.86
CA GLN A 137 8.47 -0.83 0.28
C GLN A 137 8.82 -2.01 1.19
N PRO A 138 8.60 -3.26 0.74
CA PRO A 138 8.95 -4.44 1.53
C PRO A 138 10.45 -4.72 1.49
N CYS A 139 11.01 -5.11 2.64
CA CYS A 139 12.39 -5.55 2.80
C CYS A 139 12.44 -6.85 3.61
N ASN A 140 13.43 -7.68 3.37
CA ASN A 140 13.78 -8.83 4.20
C ASN A 140 15.28 -8.78 4.55
N ASN A 141 15.82 -9.83 5.17
CA ASN A 141 17.25 -9.85 5.53
C ASN A 141 18.21 -9.88 4.32
N GLN A 142 17.73 -10.05 3.12
CA GLN A 142 18.56 -10.19 1.90
C GLN A 142 18.45 -8.98 0.97
N THR A 143 17.29 -8.33 0.91
CA THR A 143 17.03 -7.26 -0.06
C THR A 143 15.77 -6.47 0.28
N CYS A 144 15.64 -5.28 -0.33
CA CYS A 144 14.36 -4.58 -0.48
C CYS A 144 13.78 -4.83 -1.87
N LEU A 145 12.48 -5.08 -1.94
CA LEU A 145 11.74 -5.17 -3.18
C LEU A 145 11.37 -3.79 -3.69
N PHE A 146 10.83 -3.72 -4.91
CA PHE A 146 10.28 -2.47 -5.42
C PHE A 146 9.09 -2.01 -4.58
N PRO A 147 8.93 -0.68 -4.40
CA PRO A 147 7.75 -0.11 -3.78
C PRO A 147 6.49 -0.57 -4.47
N THR A 148 5.45 -0.79 -3.69
CA THR A 148 4.13 -1.22 -4.15
C THR A 148 3.04 -0.53 -3.36
N SER A 149 1.77 -0.74 -3.75
CA SER A 149 0.63 -0.19 -3.02
C SER A 149 -0.51 -1.19 -2.88
N LYS A 150 -1.34 -0.97 -1.87
CA LYS A 150 -2.61 -1.68 -1.65
C LYS A 150 -3.75 -0.72 -1.42
N ASN A 151 -4.84 -0.95 -2.12
CA ASN A 151 -6.08 -0.20 -1.92
C ASN A 151 -6.84 -0.74 -0.70
N PHE A 152 -7.51 0.16 0.00
CA PHE A 152 -8.46 -0.16 1.07
C PHE A 152 -9.68 0.76 1.01
N SER A 153 -10.73 0.42 1.76
CA SER A 153 -11.92 1.27 1.87
C SER A 153 -12.38 1.34 3.31
N ILE A 154 -12.73 2.54 3.74
CA ILE A 154 -13.38 2.80 5.01
C ILE A 154 -14.89 2.92 4.75
N SER A 155 -15.69 2.03 5.34
CA SER A 155 -17.15 2.06 5.23
C SER A 155 -17.77 2.54 6.54
N LEU A 156 -18.39 3.70 6.53
CA LEU A 156 -18.95 4.38 7.69
C LEU A 156 -20.47 4.32 7.68
N LYS A 157 -21.08 3.98 8.83
CA LYS A 157 -22.52 4.21 9.09
C LYS A 157 -22.67 5.54 9.82
N ILE A 158 -23.49 6.44 9.29
CA ILE A 158 -23.65 7.79 9.83
C ILE A 158 -24.91 7.86 10.67
N LYS A 159 -24.76 8.31 11.93
CA LYS A 159 -25.89 8.63 12.81
C LYS A 159 -26.53 9.93 12.33
N LYS A 160 -27.84 9.91 12.13
CA LYS A 160 -28.63 11.13 11.93
C LYS A 160 -28.82 11.88 13.24
#